data_5c75c44ec3c9b243eacc586e4474be92
#
_entry.id   5c75c44ec3c9b243eacc586e4474be92
#
_cell.length_a   1.000
_cell.length_b   1.000
_cell.length_c   1.000
_cell.angle_alpha   90.00
_cell.angle_beta   90.00
_cell.angle_gamma   90.00
#
_symmetry.space_group_name_H-M   'P 1'
#
loop_
_entity.id
_entity.type
_entity.pdbx_description
1 polymer ?
#
loop_
_entity_poly.entity_id
_entity_poly.type
_entity_poly.pdbx_seq_one_letter_code
_entity_poly.pdbx_strand_id
1 'polypeptide(L)'
;MPSADEVRDGQRAAWAGLSASWEKWDQVIMDQLAPVGAAMIESMDLAKDHRHLDIASGTGEPGLSIASRVPQGRVVLTDLAPEMLDVAERRAVAQGIVNVETKVCSADDLPFDDATFDGLTVRFGYMFFPDMAKATAEFERVLKPGGRLCSSVWVKPEQNPWISIAMQAIVSETQVAPPDPERPNMFRCAAPGYVSALYEEAGLLDVSEWDVNVELVTRSPEEYWEMISEHVSLAAAALQQIDEPARERVREHAIAEVSAFVSDGKVRVPGLARCVVGTKPG
;
A
#
# COMPACT_ATOMS: atom_id res chain seq x y z
N MET A 1 20.30 -15.49 5.43
CA MET A 1 19.14 -14.66 5.07
C MET A 1 18.08 -15.57 4.45
N PRO A 2 16.78 -15.32 4.68
CA PRO A 2 15.75 -16.09 4.02
C PRO A 2 15.85 -15.92 2.49
N SER A 3 15.45 -16.93 1.73
CA SER A 3 15.35 -16.86 0.28
C SER A 3 14.21 -15.90 -0.15
N ALA A 4 14.21 -15.45 -1.41
CA ALA A 4 13.13 -14.64 -1.95
C ALA A 4 11.77 -15.35 -1.87
N ASP A 5 11.76 -16.68 -2.06
CA ASP A 5 10.55 -17.49 -1.93
C ASP A 5 10.04 -17.55 -0.49
N GLU A 6 10.91 -17.74 0.49
CA GLU A 6 10.52 -17.71 1.91
C GLU A 6 9.97 -16.33 2.34
N VAL A 7 10.54 -15.23 1.81
CA VAL A 7 10.02 -13.89 2.05
C VAL A 7 8.64 -13.73 1.40
N ARG A 8 8.48 -14.19 0.16
CA ARG A 8 7.20 -14.15 -0.57
C ARG A 8 6.10 -14.95 0.14
N ASP A 9 6.39 -16.17 0.58
CA ASP A 9 5.43 -17.00 1.30
C ASP A 9 5.04 -16.36 2.64
N GLY A 10 6.00 -15.77 3.35
CA GLY A 10 5.76 -15.03 4.58
C GLY A 10 4.85 -13.80 4.35
N GLN A 11 5.09 -13.03 3.29
CA GLN A 11 4.25 -11.89 2.90
C GLN A 11 2.83 -12.36 2.53
N ARG A 12 2.70 -13.42 1.73
CA ARG A 12 1.41 -13.98 1.36
C ARG A 12 0.58 -14.37 2.60
N ALA A 13 1.18 -15.11 3.53
CA ALA A 13 0.51 -15.51 4.76
C ALA A 13 0.10 -14.31 5.63
N ALA A 14 0.96 -13.29 5.74
CA ALA A 14 0.68 -12.08 6.50
C ALA A 14 -0.50 -11.31 5.91
N TRP A 15 -0.53 -11.08 4.58
CA TRP A 15 -1.61 -10.35 3.91
C TRP A 15 -2.93 -11.13 3.91
N ALA A 16 -2.89 -12.47 3.70
CA ALA A 16 -4.06 -13.32 3.84
C ALA A 16 -4.69 -13.21 5.23
N GLY A 17 -3.87 -13.21 6.28
CA GLY A 17 -4.32 -13.03 7.67
C GLY A 17 -4.91 -11.66 7.98
N LEU A 18 -4.58 -10.63 7.19
CA LEU A 18 -5.07 -9.27 7.39
C LEU A 18 -6.33 -8.94 6.57
N SER A 19 -6.76 -9.78 5.64
CA SER A 19 -7.88 -9.49 4.72
C SER A 19 -9.17 -9.10 5.44
N ALA A 20 -9.52 -9.79 6.53
CA ALA A 20 -10.69 -9.46 7.34
C ALA A 20 -10.57 -8.10 8.06
N SER A 21 -9.36 -7.74 8.52
CA SER A 21 -9.11 -6.42 9.12
C SER A 21 -9.19 -5.31 8.08
N TRP A 22 -8.68 -5.53 6.85
CA TRP A 22 -8.83 -4.60 5.74
C TRP A 22 -10.31 -4.38 5.38
N GLU A 23 -11.13 -5.43 5.39
CA GLU A 23 -12.57 -5.31 5.15
C GLU A 23 -13.29 -4.58 6.30
N LYS A 24 -12.94 -4.88 7.57
CA LYS A 24 -13.51 -4.21 8.76
C LYS A 24 -13.24 -2.71 8.77
N TRP A 25 -12.01 -2.31 8.46
CA TRP A 25 -11.55 -0.92 8.53
C TRP A 25 -11.57 -0.19 7.17
N ASP A 26 -12.20 -0.80 6.14
CA ASP A 26 -12.17 -0.33 4.76
C ASP A 26 -12.49 1.17 4.63
N GLN A 27 -13.57 1.65 5.28
CA GLN A 27 -13.96 3.05 5.16
C GLN A 27 -12.90 3.99 5.72
N VAL A 28 -12.35 3.69 6.90
CA VAL A 28 -11.33 4.53 7.56
C VAL A 28 -10.05 4.56 6.73
N ILE A 29 -9.63 3.40 6.23
CA ILE A 29 -8.42 3.27 5.42
C ILE A 29 -8.59 3.93 4.06
N MET A 30 -9.73 3.71 3.39
CA MET A 30 -9.98 4.30 2.07
C MET A 30 -10.10 5.82 2.16
N ASP A 31 -10.73 6.36 3.20
CA ASP A 31 -10.77 7.81 3.43
C ASP A 31 -9.36 8.40 3.63
N GLN A 32 -8.51 7.72 4.41
CA GLN A 32 -7.11 8.13 4.59
C GLN A 32 -6.33 8.11 3.27
N LEU A 33 -6.50 7.07 2.46
CA LEU A 33 -5.69 6.83 1.26
C LEU A 33 -6.28 7.43 -0.02
N ALA A 34 -7.53 7.94 0.02
CA ALA A 34 -8.18 8.54 -1.14
C ALA A 34 -7.36 9.65 -1.83
N PRO A 35 -6.71 10.58 -1.10
CA PRO A 35 -5.88 11.60 -1.74
C PRO A 35 -4.72 11.02 -2.57
N VAL A 36 -4.12 9.93 -2.09
CA VAL A 36 -3.03 9.24 -2.80
C VAL A 36 -3.56 8.56 -4.06
N GLY A 37 -4.66 7.82 -3.95
CA GLY A 37 -5.31 7.20 -5.11
C GLY A 37 -5.68 8.22 -6.18
N ALA A 38 -6.27 9.36 -5.78
CA ALA A 38 -6.61 10.44 -6.70
C ALA A 38 -5.38 11.02 -7.41
N ALA A 39 -4.31 11.33 -6.66
CA ALA A 39 -3.06 11.87 -7.21
C ALA A 39 -2.39 10.88 -8.19
N MET A 40 -2.40 9.58 -7.86
CA MET A 40 -1.91 8.54 -8.77
C MET A 40 -2.74 8.51 -10.07
N ILE A 41 -4.07 8.47 -9.97
CA ILE A 41 -4.96 8.43 -11.14
C ILE A 41 -4.77 9.64 -12.05
N GLU A 42 -4.63 10.85 -11.47
CA GLU A 42 -4.39 12.08 -12.23
C GLU A 42 -3.09 12.04 -13.02
N SER A 43 -2.06 11.36 -12.52
CA SER A 43 -0.77 11.23 -13.20
C SER A 43 -0.77 10.23 -14.35
N MET A 44 -1.84 9.38 -14.49
CA MET A 44 -1.83 8.23 -15.42
C MET A 44 -2.25 8.57 -16.86
N ASP A 45 -2.78 9.75 -17.15
CA ASP A 45 -3.26 10.13 -18.50
C ASP A 45 -4.19 9.08 -19.13
N LEU A 46 -5.23 8.70 -18.40
CA LEU A 46 -6.11 7.58 -18.75
C LEU A 46 -6.98 7.89 -19.97
N ALA A 47 -6.91 7.06 -21.02
CA ALA A 47 -7.90 7.01 -22.09
C ALA A 47 -9.00 5.98 -21.77
N LYS A 48 -10.21 6.17 -22.34
CA LYS A 48 -11.39 5.38 -22.01
C LYS A 48 -11.29 3.89 -22.34
N ASP A 49 -10.39 3.52 -23.25
CA ASP A 49 -10.14 2.17 -23.76
C ASP A 49 -8.84 1.55 -23.26
N HIS A 50 -8.14 2.23 -22.34
CA HIS A 50 -6.88 1.72 -21.78
C HIS A 50 -7.06 0.37 -21.08
N ARG A 51 -6.08 -0.50 -21.25
CA ARG A 51 -5.88 -1.70 -20.46
C ARG A 51 -4.90 -1.38 -19.34
N HIS A 52 -5.38 -1.43 -18.10
CA HIS A 52 -4.62 -1.05 -16.92
C HIS A 52 -4.32 -2.25 -16.03
N LEU A 53 -3.15 -2.25 -15.38
CA LEU A 53 -2.75 -3.24 -14.39
C LEU A 53 -2.55 -2.56 -13.03
N ASP A 54 -3.26 -3.01 -12.00
CA ASP A 54 -3.05 -2.59 -10.62
C ASP A 54 -2.36 -3.71 -9.84
N ILE A 55 -1.13 -3.47 -9.41
CA ILE A 55 -0.22 -4.48 -8.85
C ILE A 55 -0.19 -4.35 -7.34
N ALA A 56 -0.26 -5.50 -6.64
CA ALA A 56 -0.45 -5.55 -5.20
C ALA A 56 -1.68 -4.70 -4.81
N SER A 57 -2.79 -4.93 -5.52
CA SER A 57 -4.00 -4.12 -5.46
C SER A 57 -4.76 -4.26 -4.13
N GLY A 58 -4.43 -5.24 -3.33
CA GLY A 58 -5.10 -5.51 -2.06
C GLY A 58 -6.61 -5.63 -2.25
N THR A 59 -7.38 -4.77 -1.58
CA THR A 59 -8.84 -4.71 -1.67
C THR A 59 -9.36 -3.91 -2.88
N GLY A 60 -8.50 -3.60 -3.87
CA GLY A 60 -8.87 -3.17 -5.21
C GLY A 60 -8.67 -1.69 -5.57
N GLU A 61 -8.20 -0.82 -4.66
CA GLU A 61 -7.93 0.58 -4.99
C GLU A 61 -6.44 0.85 -5.24
N PRO A 62 -6.08 1.66 -6.25
CA PRO A 62 -6.90 2.52 -7.10
C PRO A 62 -7.52 1.84 -8.32
N GLY A 63 -7.31 0.53 -8.55
CA GLY A 63 -7.76 -0.17 -9.74
C GLY A 63 -9.29 -0.10 -9.99
N LEU A 64 -10.12 -0.20 -8.94
CA LEU A 64 -11.58 -0.06 -9.05
C LEU A 64 -11.98 1.36 -9.48
N SER A 65 -11.34 2.38 -8.92
CA SER A 65 -11.54 3.77 -9.34
C SER A 65 -11.09 4.00 -10.78
N ILE A 66 -9.99 3.38 -11.22
CA ILE A 66 -9.50 3.41 -12.61
C ILE A 66 -10.49 2.72 -13.54
N ALA A 67 -11.05 1.57 -13.17
CA ALA A 67 -12.02 0.86 -13.98
C ALA A 67 -13.24 1.73 -14.37
N SER A 68 -13.67 2.59 -13.46
CA SER A 68 -14.72 3.58 -13.73
C SER A 68 -14.29 4.67 -14.72
N ARG A 69 -12.99 4.94 -14.88
CA ARG A 69 -12.42 5.94 -15.79
C ARG A 69 -12.12 5.37 -17.19
N VAL A 70 -12.00 4.04 -17.30
CA VAL A 70 -11.74 3.32 -18.55
C VAL A 70 -12.91 2.40 -18.93
N PRO A 71 -14.12 2.93 -19.17
CA PRO A 71 -15.35 2.13 -19.34
C PRO A 71 -15.37 1.28 -20.62
N GLN A 72 -14.50 1.53 -21.58
CA GLN A 72 -14.30 0.77 -22.82
C GLN A 72 -13.04 -0.10 -22.76
N GLY A 73 -12.25 0.07 -21.72
CA GLY A 73 -11.02 -0.67 -21.43
C GLY A 73 -11.25 -1.75 -20.39
N ARG A 74 -10.16 -2.18 -19.78
CA ARG A 74 -10.16 -3.24 -18.76
C ARG A 74 -9.09 -2.98 -17.71
N VAL A 75 -9.38 -3.32 -16.46
CA VAL A 75 -8.42 -3.30 -15.37
C VAL A 75 -8.17 -4.72 -14.88
N VAL A 76 -6.91 -5.07 -14.72
CA VAL A 76 -6.49 -6.32 -14.07
C VAL A 76 -5.95 -5.96 -12.68
N LEU A 77 -6.54 -6.55 -11.65
CA LEU A 77 -6.08 -6.43 -10.26
C LEU A 77 -5.22 -7.65 -9.94
N THR A 78 -3.99 -7.41 -9.47
CA THR A 78 -3.13 -8.52 -9.06
C THR A 78 -2.72 -8.37 -7.59
N ASP A 79 -2.66 -9.49 -6.91
CA ASP A 79 -2.12 -9.57 -5.55
C ASP A 79 -1.49 -10.95 -5.32
N LEU A 80 -0.64 -11.04 -4.31
CA LEU A 80 -0.04 -12.30 -3.88
C LEU A 80 -1.02 -13.14 -3.04
N ALA A 81 -1.93 -12.46 -2.30
CA ALA A 81 -2.92 -13.06 -1.42
C ALA A 81 -4.29 -13.11 -2.12
N PRO A 82 -4.81 -14.30 -2.47
CA PRO A 82 -6.13 -14.44 -3.09
C PRO A 82 -7.25 -13.88 -2.21
N GLU A 83 -7.12 -13.95 -0.88
CA GLU A 83 -8.10 -13.44 0.07
C GLU A 83 -8.31 -11.92 -0.06
N MET A 84 -7.28 -11.18 -0.45
CA MET A 84 -7.38 -9.74 -0.75
C MET A 84 -8.19 -9.52 -2.05
N LEU A 85 -7.92 -10.29 -3.07
CA LEU A 85 -8.65 -10.20 -4.35
C LEU A 85 -10.12 -10.58 -4.21
N ASP A 86 -10.45 -11.55 -3.34
CA ASP A 86 -11.85 -11.88 -3.02
C ASP A 86 -12.62 -10.65 -2.46
N VAL A 87 -11.96 -9.82 -1.63
CA VAL A 87 -12.53 -8.55 -1.16
C VAL A 87 -12.70 -7.57 -2.31
N ALA A 88 -11.67 -7.43 -3.16
CA ALA A 88 -11.74 -6.54 -4.33
C ALA A 88 -12.87 -6.92 -5.29
N GLU A 89 -13.08 -8.21 -5.54
CA GLU A 89 -14.20 -8.70 -6.36
C GLU A 89 -15.56 -8.38 -5.76
N ARG A 90 -15.74 -8.61 -4.44
CA ARG A 90 -16.99 -8.22 -3.77
C ARG A 90 -17.26 -6.72 -3.86
N ARG A 91 -16.22 -5.90 -3.75
CA ARG A 91 -16.32 -4.43 -3.91
C ARG A 91 -16.67 -4.03 -5.33
N ALA A 92 -16.04 -4.64 -6.33
CA ALA A 92 -16.38 -4.42 -7.74
C ALA A 92 -17.86 -4.71 -8.01
N VAL A 93 -18.37 -5.86 -7.55
CA VAL A 93 -19.79 -6.24 -7.68
C VAL A 93 -20.70 -5.24 -6.98
N ALA A 94 -20.37 -4.85 -5.74
CA ALA A 94 -21.17 -3.89 -4.96
C ALA A 94 -21.25 -2.51 -5.63
N GLN A 95 -20.19 -2.11 -6.35
CA GLN A 95 -20.11 -0.84 -7.09
C GLN A 95 -20.63 -0.93 -8.54
N GLY A 96 -21.03 -2.12 -9.01
CA GLY A 96 -21.48 -2.34 -10.38
C GLY A 96 -20.38 -2.24 -11.43
N ILE A 97 -19.12 -2.43 -11.04
CA ILE A 97 -17.95 -2.42 -11.93
C ILE A 97 -17.84 -3.78 -12.60
N VAL A 98 -17.86 -3.82 -13.94
CA VAL A 98 -17.90 -5.07 -14.72
C VAL A 98 -16.66 -5.30 -15.59
N ASN A 99 -15.78 -4.32 -15.69
CA ASN A 99 -14.58 -4.35 -16.54
C ASN A 99 -13.29 -4.58 -15.74
N VAL A 100 -13.38 -5.37 -14.66
CA VAL A 100 -12.28 -5.77 -13.80
C VAL A 100 -12.07 -7.28 -13.88
N GLU A 101 -10.82 -7.71 -13.86
CA GLU A 101 -10.38 -9.10 -13.71
C GLU A 101 -9.40 -9.17 -12.53
N THR A 102 -9.35 -10.31 -11.85
CA THR A 102 -8.37 -10.57 -10.80
C THR A 102 -7.37 -11.65 -11.23
N LYS A 103 -6.12 -11.55 -10.76
CA LYS A 103 -5.08 -12.54 -11.03
C LYS A 103 -4.11 -12.66 -9.86
N VAL A 104 -4.06 -13.83 -9.24
CA VAL A 104 -3.06 -14.11 -8.20
C VAL A 104 -1.69 -14.30 -8.85
N CYS A 105 -0.73 -13.43 -8.53
CA CYS A 105 0.66 -13.55 -8.98
C CYS A 105 1.60 -12.71 -8.11
N SER A 106 2.90 -12.96 -8.27
CA SER A 106 3.95 -12.12 -7.67
C SER A 106 4.26 -10.92 -8.57
N ALA A 107 4.58 -9.78 -7.95
CA ALA A 107 4.98 -8.57 -8.68
C ALA A 107 6.28 -8.72 -9.48
N ASP A 108 7.14 -9.65 -9.09
CA ASP A 108 8.43 -9.95 -9.73
C ASP A 108 8.37 -11.14 -10.73
N ASP A 109 7.14 -11.62 -11.04
CA ASP A 109 6.88 -12.70 -12.02
C ASP A 109 5.44 -12.54 -12.54
N LEU A 110 5.24 -11.58 -13.45
CA LEU A 110 3.93 -11.23 -13.99
C LEU A 110 3.56 -12.15 -15.16
N PRO A 111 2.45 -12.90 -15.09
CA PRO A 111 2.04 -13.86 -16.13
C PRO A 111 1.33 -13.16 -17.31
N PHE A 112 1.94 -12.11 -17.83
CA PHE A 112 1.44 -11.33 -18.96
C PHE A 112 2.52 -11.17 -20.02
N ASP A 113 2.10 -11.04 -21.28
CA ASP A 113 2.99 -10.78 -22.40
C ASP A 113 3.60 -9.37 -22.32
N ASP A 114 4.72 -9.17 -23.02
CA ASP A 114 5.35 -7.86 -23.14
C ASP A 114 4.38 -6.84 -23.76
N ALA A 115 4.53 -5.59 -23.38
CA ALA A 115 3.75 -4.47 -23.95
C ALA A 115 2.23 -4.71 -23.96
N THR A 116 1.69 -5.21 -22.85
CA THR A 116 0.27 -5.56 -22.72
C THR A 116 -0.59 -4.41 -22.21
N PHE A 117 -0.05 -3.58 -21.29
CA PHE A 117 -0.81 -2.58 -20.56
C PHE A 117 -0.44 -1.16 -20.96
N ASP A 118 -1.44 -0.28 -21.01
CA ASP A 118 -1.27 1.15 -21.28
C ASP A 118 -0.84 1.91 -20.02
N GLY A 119 -1.11 1.37 -18.84
CA GLY A 119 -0.72 1.96 -17.56
C GLY A 119 -0.67 0.94 -16.43
N LEU A 120 0.19 1.21 -15.46
CA LEU A 120 0.38 0.41 -14.25
C LEU A 120 0.29 1.27 -13.00
N THR A 121 -0.35 0.73 -11.93
CA THR A 121 -0.32 1.33 -10.59
C THR A 121 0.18 0.35 -9.54
N VAL A 122 0.89 0.88 -8.52
CA VAL A 122 1.34 0.13 -7.33
C VAL A 122 1.14 1.02 -6.10
N ARG A 123 0.01 0.89 -5.41
CA ARG A 123 -0.27 1.69 -4.22
C ARG A 123 0.22 1.00 -2.96
N PHE A 124 1.29 1.51 -2.35
CA PHE A 124 1.91 0.99 -1.12
C PHE A 124 2.38 -0.48 -1.17
N GLY A 125 2.66 -1.01 -2.38
CA GLY A 125 3.16 -2.37 -2.58
C GLY A 125 4.69 -2.48 -2.57
N TYR A 126 5.39 -1.53 -3.18
CA TYR A 126 6.84 -1.58 -3.44
C TYR A 126 7.68 -1.96 -2.22
N MET A 127 7.37 -1.38 -1.08
CA MET A 127 8.12 -1.55 0.17
C MET A 127 8.09 -2.98 0.72
N PHE A 128 7.21 -3.83 0.19
CA PHE A 128 7.05 -5.22 0.60
C PHE A 128 7.61 -6.23 -0.41
N PHE A 129 8.02 -5.79 -1.60
CA PHE A 129 8.57 -6.70 -2.60
C PHE A 129 9.93 -7.25 -2.18
N PRO A 130 10.17 -8.57 -2.30
CA PRO A 130 11.47 -9.17 -2.00
C PRO A 130 12.59 -8.57 -2.85
N ASP A 131 12.36 -8.47 -4.15
CA ASP A 131 13.27 -7.90 -5.16
C ASP A 131 12.55 -6.79 -5.93
N MET A 132 12.77 -5.56 -5.52
CA MET A 132 12.14 -4.39 -6.15
C MET A 132 12.66 -4.12 -7.55
N ALA A 133 13.96 -4.37 -7.80
CA ALA A 133 14.55 -4.16 -9.12
C ALA A 133 13.96 -5.14 -10.15
N LYS A 134 13.85 -6.42 -9.77
CA LYS A 134 13.21 -7.44 -10.60
C LYS A 134 11.74 -7.12 -10.87
N ALA A 135 11.00 -6.69 -9.83
CA ALA A 135 9.61 -6.27 -9.98
C ALA A 135 9.48 -5.08 -10.96
N THR A 136 10.36 -4.07 -10.83
CA THR A 136 10.33 -2.90 -11.74
C THR A 136 10.65 -3.29 -13.18
N ALA A 137 11.57 -4.23 -13.40
CA ALA A 137 11.85 -4.77 -14.73
C ALA A 137 10.64 -5.49 -15.35
N GLU A 138 9.88 -6.26 -14.54
CA GLU A 138 8.62 -6.87 -14.98
C GLU A 138 7.56 -5.81 -15.33
N PHE A 139 7.48 -4.73 -14.55
CA PHE A 139 6.56 -3.62 -14.82
C PHE A 139 6.89 -2.93 -16.13
N GLU A 140 8.17 -2.64 -16.36
CA GLU A 140 8.64 -2.07 -17.62
C GLU A 140 8.33 -3.02 -18.79
N ARG A 141 8.59 -4.32 -18.65
CA ARG A 141 8.34 -5.33 -19.67
C ARG A 141 6.88 -5.36 -20.13
N VAL A 142 5.93 -5.43 -19.20
CA VAL A 142 4.50 -5.56 -19.51
C VAL A 142 3.85 -4.24 -19.92
N LEU A 143 4.51 -3.10 -19.67
CA LEU A 143 4.06 -1.78 -20.07
C LEU A 143 4.29 -1.55 -21.57
N LYS A 144 3.31 -1.00 -22.27
CA LYS A 144 3.44 -0.58 -23.67
C LYS A 144 4.38 0.61 -23.81
N PRO A 145 5.07 0.77 -24.97
CA PRO A 145 5.75 2.02 -25.29
C PRO A 145 4.81 3.23 -25.11
N GLY A 146 5.30 4.27 -24.44
CA GLY A 146 4.49 5.45 -24.06
C GLY A 146 3.58 5.26 -22.88
N GLY A 147 3.45 4.04 -22.33
CA GLY A 147 2.66 3.75 -21.14
C GLY A 147 3.30 4.32 -19.86
N ARG A 148 2.49 4.51 -18.82
CA ARG A 148 2.93 5.09 -17.54
C ARG A 148 2.86 4.10 -16.39
N LEU A 149 3.86 4.13 -15.53
CA LEU A 149 3.89 3.45 -14.23
C LEU A 149 3.80 4.51 -13.12
N CYS A 150 2.83 4.37 -12.22
CA CYS A 150 2.74 5.21 -11.02
C CYS A 150 2.71 4.34 -9.76
N SER A 151 3.54 4.67 -8.77
CA SER A 151 3.53 4.02 -7.47
C SER A 151 3.43 5.01 -6.33
N SER A 152 3.06 4.50 -5.15
CA SER A 152 3.12 5.28 -3.91
C SER A 152 3.77 4.49 -2.79
N VAL A 153 4.48 5.22 -1.91
CA VAL A 153 5.17 4.70 -0.73
C VAL A 153 5.00 5.66 0.44
N TRP A 154 5.19 5.17 1.66
CA TRP A 154 5.26 6.06 2.82
C TRP A 154 6.60 6.78 2.87
N VAL A 155 6.59 8.04 3.27
CA VAL A 155 7.81 8.78 3.64
C VAL A 155 8.24 8.41 5.07
N LYS A 156 9.21 9.13 5.63
CA LYS A 156 9.81 8.80 6.93
C LYS A 156 8.78 8.69 8.08
N PRO A 157 9.06 7.84 9.10
CA PRO A 157 8.18 7.65 10.26
C PRO A 157 7.81 8.95 10.98
N GLU A 158 8.73 9.93 11.05
CA GLU A 158 8.51 11.21 11.72
C GLU A 158 7.42 12.04 11.05
N GLN A 159 7.15 11.80 9.78
CA GLN A 159 6.08 12.45 9.00
C GLN A 159 4.79 11.62 8.95
N ASN A 160 4.78 10.47 9.63
CA ASN A 160 3.66 9.55 9.70
C ASN A 160 3.30 9.18 11.14
N PRO A 161 2.95 10.17 12.00
CA PRO A 161 2.61 9.93 13.40
C PRO A 161 1.44 8.96 13.56
N TRP A 162 0.56 8.81 12.55
CA TRP A 162 -0.56 7.88 12.59
C TRP A 162 -0.14 6.41 12.84
N ILE A 163 1.08 6.04 12.48
CA ILE A 163 1.65 4.71 12.76
C ILE A 163 2.81 4.77 13.74
N SER A 164 3.63 5.83 13.69
CA SER A 164 4.84 5.89 14.52
C SER A 164 4.53 6.03 16.01
N ILE A 165 3.42 6.63 16.40
CA ILE A 165 2.93 6.69 17.78
C ILE A 165 2.80 5.27 18.36
N ALA A 166 2.04 4.40 17.71
CA ALA A 166 1.84 3.03 18.20
C ALA A 166 3.14 2.21 18.21
N MET A 167 3.97 2.37 17.17
CA MET A 167 5.26 1.67 17.11
C MET A 167 6.23 2.14 18.20
N GLN A 168 6.27 3.42 18.52
CA GLN A 168 7.06 3.97 19.62
C GLN A 168 6.55 3.48 20.97
N ALA A 169 5.24 3.43 21.20
CA ALA A 169 4.65 2.86 22.39
C ALA A 169 5.06 1.39 22.57
N ILE A 170 5.01 0.57 21.51
CA ILE A 170 5.47 -0.82 21.55
C ILE A 170 6.95 -0.90 21.94
N VAL A 171 7.82 -0.15 21.29
CA VAL A 171 9.27 -0.18 21.58
C VAL A 171 9.57 0.32 22.98
N SER A 172 8.90 1.37 23.47
CA SER A 172 9.18 1.95 24.80
C SER A 172 8.67 1.08 25.94
N GLU A 173 7.53 0.41 25.77
CA GLU A 173 6.90 -0.41 26.82
C GLU A 173 7.34 -1.88 26.81
N THR A 174 8.08 -2.28 25.79
CA THR A 174 8.51 -3.66 25.59
C THR A 174 9.98 -3.74 25.23
N GLN A 175 10.53 -4.96 25.17
CA GLN A 175 11.89 -5.20 24.68
C GLN A 175 11.89 -5.66 23.21
N VAL A 176 10.79 -5.46 22.49
CA VAL A 176 10.69 -5.81 21.07
C VAL A 176 11.62 -4.88 20.28
N ALA A 177 12.53 -5.46 19.54
CA ALA A 177 13.46 -4.70 18.70
C ALA A 177 12.70 -3.98 17.57
N PRO A 178 13.15 -2.78 17.16
CA PRO A 178 12.60 -2.13 15.98
C PRO A 178 12.78 -3.02 14.73
N PRO A 179 11.91 -2.89 13.73
CA PRO A 179 12.02 -3.67 12.50
C PRO A 179 13.37 -3.42 11.80
N ASP A 180 13.93 -4.48 11.21
CA ASP A 180 15.14 -4.40 10.38
C ASP A 180 14.83 -3.55 9.14
N PRO A 181 15.52 -2.42 8.91
CA PRO A 181 15.25 -1.53 7.77
C PRO A 181 15.51 -2.17 6.41
N GLU A 182 16.35 -3.21 6.35
CA GLU A 182 16.67 -3.92 5.09
C GLU A 182 15.59 -4.95 4.69
N ARG A 183 14.71 -5.31 5.64
CA ARG A 183 13.59 -6.22 5.37
C ARG A 183 12.35 -5.48 4.87
N PRO A 184 11.43 -6.17 4.18
CA PRO A 184 10.13 -5.60 3.82
C PRO A 184 9.43 -4.98 5.03
N ASN A 185 9.23 -3.67 4.98
CA ASN A 185 8.54 -2.90 6.01
C ASN A 185 7.98 -1.61 5.40
N MET A 186 7.07 -0.95 6.09
CA MET A 186 6.34 0.23 5.59
C MET A 186 7.24 1.40 5.17
N PHE A 187 8.43 1.54 5.74
CA PHE A 187 9.30 2.69 5.51
C PHE A 187 10.56 2.36 4.69
N ARG A 188 10.65 1.16 4.15
CA ARG A 188 11.80 0.71 3.36
C ARG A 188 12.12 1.61 2.16
N CYS A 189 11.10 2.21 1.55
CA CYS A 189 11.23 3.11 0.40
C CYS A 189 11.12 4.61 0.77
N ALA A 190 11.27 4.98 2.05
CA ALA A 190 11.00 6.33 2.53
C ALA A 190 12.01 7.40 2.06
N ALA A 191 13.21 7.00 1.64
CA ALA A 191 14.22 7.93 1.16
C ALA A 191 13.78 8.60 -0.15
N PRO A 192 13.91 9.94 -0.28
CA PRO A 192 13.68 10.61 -1.55
C PRO A 192 14.54 10.02 -2.66
N GLY A 193 13.98 9.89 -3.86
CA GLY A 193 14.67 9.34 -5.01
C GLY A 193 14.82 7.82 -5.02
N TYR A 194 14.45 7.10 -3.95
CA TYR A 194 14.66 5.65 -3.88
C TYR A 194 13.90 4.89 -4.97
N VAL A 195 12.60 5.14 -5.10
CA VAL A 195 11.78 4.49 -6.14
C VAL A 195 12.05 5.10 -7.51
N SER A 196 12.34 6.39 -7.58
CA SER A 196 12.74 7.08 -8.82
C SER A 196 13.97 6.43 -9.45
N ALA A 197 14.98 6.10 -8.65
CA ALA A 197 16.17 5.40 -9.12
C ALA A 197 15.86 4.01 -9.71
N LEU A 198 14.95 3.24 -9.09
CA LEU A 198 14.50 1.96 -9.62
C LEU A 198 13.81 2.11 -10.99
N TYR A 199 13.04 3.18 -11.18
CA TYR A 199 12.39 3.48 -12.45
C TYR A 199 13.42 3.82 -13.54
N GLU A 200 14.36 4.71 -13.21
CA GLU A 200 15.44 5.12 -14.13
C GLU A 200 16.34 3.95 -14.51
N GLU A 201 16.70 3.09 -13.54
CA GLU A 201 17.48 1.87 -13.77
C GLU A 201 16.75 0.86 -14.67
N ALA A 202 15.43 0.79 -14.59
CA ALA A 202 14.59 -0.02 -15.47
C ALA A 202 14.37 0.61 -16.86
N GLY A 203 14.87 1.84 -17.11
CA GLY A 203 14.77 2.51 -18.41
C GLY A 203 13.53 3.38 -18.60
N LEU A 204 12.77 3.66 -17.54
CA LEU A 204 11.67 4.61 -17.59
C LEU A 204 12.21 6.05 -17.69
N LEU A 205 11.53 6.89 -18.45
CA LEU A 205 11.86 8.30 -18.69
C LEU A 205 10.84 9.21 -17.97
N ASP A 206 11.15 10.51 -17.94
CA ASP A 206 10.32 11.55 -17.35
C ASP A 206 9.89 11.21 -15.91
N VAL A 207 10.82 10.59 -15.15
CA VAL A 207 10.58 10.18 -13.79
C VAL A 207 10.41 11.42 -12.90
N SER A 208 9.32 11.48 -12.18
CA SER A 208 9.05 12.54 -11.21
C SER A 208 8.41 11.99 -9.95
N GLU A 209 8.68 12.66 -8.81
CA GLU A 209 8.08 12.31 -7.52
C GLU A 209 7.49 13.55 -6.84
N TRP A 210 6.42 13.35 -6.08
CA TRP A 210 5.77 14.39 -5.28
C TRP A 210 5.13 13.81 -4.02
N ASP A 211 5.03 14.64 -2.99
CA ASP A 211 4.45 14.25 -1.73
C ASP A 211 2.94 14.55 -1.68
N VAL A 212 2.17 13.66 -1.06
CA VAL A 212 0.72 13.76 -0.89
C VAL A 212 0.38 13.65 0.59
N ASN A 213 -0.28 14.70 1.13
CA ASN A 213 -0.77 14.69 2.49
C ASN A 213 -1.96 13.74 2.63
N VAL A 214 -1.97 12.97 3.72
CA VAL A 214 -3.08 12.13 4.15
C VAL A 214 -3.44 12.42 5.60
N GLU A 215 -4.62 12.04 6.02
CA GLU A 215 -5.06 12.17 7.40
C GLU A 215 -5.82 10.92 7.82
N LEU A 216 -5.34 10.25 8.87
CA LEU A 216 -6.11 9.19 9.51
C LEU A 216 -7.13 9.83 10.46
N VAL A 217 -8.41 9.56 10.21
CA VAL A 217 -9.51 10.10 11.03
C VAL A 217 -10.24 8.96 11.74
N THR A 218 -10.26 9.01 13.07
CA THR A 218 -11.03 8.06 13.89
C THR A 218 -11.95 8.83 14.85
N ARG A 219 -12.98 8.13 15.37
CA ARG A 219 -13.98 8.73 16.25
C ARG A 219 -13.43 9.03 17.65
N SER A 220 -12.44 8.25 18.07
CA SER A 220 -11.81 8.39 19.40
C SER A 220 -10.39 7.82 19.40
N PRO A 221 -9.59 8.12 20.46
CA PRO A 221 -8.30 7.47 20.68
C PRO A 221 -8.37 5.95 20.82
N GLU A 222 -9.46 5.42 21.37
CA GLU A 222 -9.69 3.97 21.51
C GLU A 222 -9.91 3.32 20.13
N GLU A 223 -10.68 3.96 19.25
CA GLU A 223 -10.88 3.47 17.87
C GLU A 223 -9.58 3.51 17.07
N TYR A 224 -8.76 4.56 17.24
CA TYR A 224 -7.42 4.59 16.67
C TYR A 224 -6.59 3.38 17.10
N TRP A 225 -6.57 3.10 18.43
CA TRP A 225 -5.82 1.96 18.94
C TRP A 225 -6.36 0.63 18.40
N GLU A 226 -7.67 0.43 18.38
CA GLU A 226 -8.31 -0.77 17.85
C GLU A 226 -7.90 -0.99 16.37
N MET A 227 -7.99 0.06 15.56
CA MET A 227 -7.62 -0.01 14.16
C MET A 227 -6.13 -0.33 13.98
N ILE A 228 -5.22 0.37 14.65
CA ILE A 228 -3.78 0.15 14.50
C ILE A 228 -3.39 -1.25 14.97
N SER A 229 -3.90 -1.71 16.11
CA SER A 229 -3.55 -3.02 16.68
C SER A 229 -4.05 -4.21 15.85
N GLU A 230 -5.14 -4.03 15.11
CA GLU A 230 -5.71 -5.07 14.25
C GLU A 230 -5.21 -5.00 12.81
N HIS A 231 -5.01 -3.79 12.28
CA HIS A 231 -4.78 -3.57 10.85
C HIS A 231 -3.32 -3.50 10.46
N VAL A 232 -2.46 -2.95 11.32
CA VAL A 232 -1.03 -2.81 11.02
C VAL A 232 -0.29 -4.09 11.38
N SER A 233 0.10 -4.86 10.37
CA SER A 233 0.73 -6.18 10.54
C SER A 233 1.90 -6.19 11.52
N LEU A 234 2.72 -5.14 11.50
CA LEU A 234 3.88 -5.03 12.37
C LEU A 234 3.47 -4.82 13.83
N ALA A 235 2.47 -3.96 14.09
CA ALA A 235 1.92 -3.74 15.42
C ALA A 235 1.23 -5.01 15.93
N ALA A 236 0.38 -5.63 15.13
CA ALA A 236 -0.31 -6.86 15.47
C ALA A 236 0.68 -8.00 15.82
N ALA A 237 1.73 -8.19 15.02
CA ALA A 237 2.75 -9.20 15.26
C ALA A 237 3.57 -8.93 16.54
N ALA A 238 3.92 -7.67 16.81
CA ALA A 238 4.64 -7.29 18.03
C ALA A 238 3.77 -7.52 19.29
N LEU A 239 2.49 -7.14 19.23
CA LEU A 239 1.55 -7.31 20.34
C LEU A 239 1.27 -8.79 20.66
N GLN A 240 1.38 -9.70 19.70
CA GLN A 240 1.26 -11.14 19.95
C GLN A 240 2.43 -11.73 20.75
N GLN A 241 3.57 -11.06 20.81
CA GLN A 241 4.79 -11.55 21.47
C GLN A 241 4.90 -11.09 22.93
N ILE A 242 4.00 -10.27 23.41
CA ILE A 242 3.99 -9.70 24.77
C ILE A 242 2.79 -10.15 25.59
N ASP A 243 2.93 -10.10 26.91
CA ASP A 243 1.85 -10.45 27.84
C ASP A 243 0.76 -9.37 27.92
N GLU A 244 -0.37 -9.71 28.50
CA GLU A 244 -1.52 -8.81 28.62
C GLU A 244 -1.21 -7.52 29.42
N PRO A 245 -0.48 -7.54 30.55
CA PRO A 245 -0.09 -6.31 31.23
C PRO A 245 0.78 -5.38 30.37
N ALA A 246 1.66 -5.92 29.54
CA ALA A 246 2.47 -5.13 28.63
C ALA A 246 1.61 -4.53 27.48
N ARG A 247 0.65 -5.30 26.96
CA ARG A 247 -0.31 -4.79 25.95
C ARG A 247 -1.12 -3.62 26.48
N GLU A 248 -1.60 -3.70 27.73
CA GLU A 248 -2.36 -2.61 28.31
C GLU A 248 -1.50 -1.34 28.49
N ARG A 249 -0.23 -1.46 28.92
CA ARG A 249 0.68 -0.30 28.99
C ARG A 249 0.91 0.32 27.61
N VAL A 250 1.14 -0.50 26.58
CA VAL A 250 1.30 -0.02 25.18
C VAL A 250 0.03 0.70 24.73
N ARG A 251 -1.14 0.12 25.02
CA ARG A 251 -2.44 0.72 24.70
C ARG A 251 -2.61 2.09 25.36
N GLU A 252 -2.40 2.15 26.69
CA GLU A 252 -2.52 3.40 27.45
C GLU A 252 -1.57 4.48 26.93
N HIS A 253 -0.31 4.11 26.61
CA HIS A 253 0.67 5.01 26.07
C HIS A 253 0.24 5.53 24.69
N ALA A 254 -0.14 4.65 23.76
CA ALA A 254 -0.57 5.06 22.43
C ALA A 254 -1.82 5.94 22.45
N ILE A 255 -2.79 5.64 23.33
CA ILE A 255 -4.00 6.45 23.53
C ILE A 255 -3.65 7.83 24.09
N ALA A 256 -2.74 7.90 25.06
CA ALA A 256 -2.30 9.18 25.63
C ALA A 256 -1.65 10.08 24.58
N GLU A 257 -0.72 9.53 23.80
CA GLU A 257 -0.03 10.27 22.74
C GLU A 257 -0.97 10.72 21.61
N VAL A 258 -1.84 9.83 21.12
CA VAL A 258 -2.76 10.17 20.04
C VAL A 258 -3.86 11.16 20.47
N SER A 259 -4.13 11.27 21.75
CA SER A 259 -5.11 12.23 22.30
C SER A 259 -4.71 13.69 22.03
N ALA A 260 -3.43 13.98 21.79
CA ALA A 260 -2.97 15.29 21.35
C ALA A 260 -3.49 15.71 19.96
N PHE A 261 -3.97 14.75 19.18
CA PHE A 261 -4.54 14.97 17.84
C PHE A 261 -6.07 15.04 17.83
N VAL A 262 -6.70 15.13 19.00
CA VAL A 262 -8.16 15.30 19.07
C VAL A 262 -8.53 16.73 18.66
N SER A 263 -9.36 16.84 17.62
CA SER A 263 -9.92 18.09 17.12
C SER A 263 -11.37 17.86 16.68
N ASP A 264 -12.27 18.75 17.04
CA ASP A 264 -13.71 18.68 16.72
C ASP A 264 -14.36 17.34 17.08
N GLY A 265 -13.94 16.78 18.21
CA GLY A 265 -14.48 15.51 18.74
C GLY A 265 -14.03 14.25 17.97
N LYS A 266 -13.02 14.37 17.11
CA LYS A 266 -12.38 13.26 16.38
C LYS A 266 -10.87 13.29 16.55
N VAL A 267 -10.24 12.15 16.41
CA VAL A 267 -8.79 12.04 16.28
C VAL A 267 -8.44 12.29 14.81
N ARG A 268 -7.50 13.21 14.54
CA ARG A 268 -7.03 13.56 13.20
C ARG A 268 -5.51 13.51 13.15
N VAL A 269 -4.96 12.38 12.71
CA VAL A 269 -3.51 12.18 12.71
C VAL A 269 -2.98 12.33 11.30
N PRO A 270 -2.09 13.32 11.05
CA PRO A 270 -1.53 13.54 9.72
C PRO A 270 -0.61 12.41 9.29
N GLY A 271 -0.40 12.33 7.99
CA GLY A 271 0.58 11.46 7.36
C GLY A 271 1.02 12.02 6.02
N LEU A 272 2.08 11.46 5.48
CA LEU A 272 2.64 11.86 4.20
C LEU A 272 3.05 10.64 3.40
N ALA A 273 2.52 10.55 2.19
CA ALA A 273 2.92 9.57 1.18
C ALA A 273 3.71 10.26 0.07
N ARG A 274 4.49 9.49 -0.68
CA ARG A 274 5.17 9.93 -1.89
C ARG A 274 4.65 9.11 -3.06
N CYS A 275 4.25 9.81 -4.11
CA CYS A 275 3.95 9.22 -5.41
C CYS A 275 5.15 9.38 -6.34
N VAL A 276 5.35 8.40 -7.21
CA VAL A 276 6.40 8.41 -8.25
C VAL A 276 5.77 7.96 -9.56
N VAL A 277 6.00 8.68 -10.64
CA VAL A 277 5.55 8.32 -11.99
C VAL A 277 6.73 8.29 -12.95
N GLY A 278 6.69 7.38 -13.90
CA GLY A 278 7.63 7.31 -15.02
C GLY A 278 6.93 6.79 -16.28
N THR A 279 7.52 7.05 -17.44
CA THR A 279 6.98 6.70 -18.76
C THR A 279 7.93 5.73 -19.49
N LYS A 280 7.40 4.65 -20.05
CA LYS A 280 8.19 3.77 -20.91
C LYS A 280 8.51 4.48 -22.21
N PRO A 281 9.76 4.46 -22.70
CA PRO A 281 10.13 5.01 -24.01
C PRO A 281 9.23 4.51 -25.15
N GLY A 282 8.96 5.39 -26.13
CA GLY A 282 8.16 5.08 -27.33
C GLY A 282 8.90 4.26 -28.37
#